data_560e28aae8469ea787440953cb9537ca
#
_entry.id   560e28aae8469ea787440953cb9537ca
#
_cell.length_a   1.000
_cell.length_b   1.000
_cell.length_c   1.000
_cell.angle_alpha   90.00
_cell.angle_beta   90.00
_cell.angle_gamma   90.00
#
_symmetry.space_group_name_H-M   'P 1'
#
loop_
_entity.id
_entity.type
_entity.pdbx_description
1 polymer ?
#
loop_
_entity_poly.entity_id
_entity_poly.type
_entity_poly.pdbx_seq_one_letter_code
_entity_poly.pdbx_strand_id
1 'polypeptide(L)'
;MIDPKEIFEEYELGSESDFAVLPSLITVEDQDYFLTKGNDGSYRLLSTRSPHRWGEIIEWDNCFMCPDHGWRFEKSEGICVNGPNSRMESAPVVIKGDRLFAQMLVAKGQ
;
A
#
# COMPACT_ATOMS: atom_id res chain seq x y z
N MET A 1 -16.34 -14.37 13.67
CA MET A 1 -17.12 -13.18 14.02
C MET A 1 -16.28 -11.94 13.80
N ILE A 2 -16.86 -10.91 13.24
CA ILE A 2 -16.14 -9.67 12.97
C ILE A 2 -16.13 -8.82 14.24
N ASP A 3 -14.95 -8.27 14.57
CA ASP A 3 -14.85 -7.34 15.67
C ASP A 3 -15.69 -6.10 15.34
N PRO A 4 -16.70 -5.77 16.18
CA PRO A 4 -17.56 -4.63 15.86
C PRO A 4 -16.84 -3.29 15.86
N LYS A 5 -15.60 -3.25 16.36
CA LYS A 5 -14.82 -2.02 16.38
C LYS A 5 -14.05 -1.81 15.08
N GLU A 6 -14.02 -2.81 14.21
CA GLU A 6 -13.27 -2.71 12.97
C GLU A 6 -14.22 -2.51 11.81
N ILE A 7 -14.08 -1.37 11.15
CA ILE A 7 -14.92 -0.99 10.03
C ILE A 7 -14.07 -0.84 8.80
N PHE A 8 -14.40 -1.59 7.76
CA PHE A 8 -13.72 -1.52 6.49
C PHE A 8 -14.58 -0.76 5.49
N GLU A 9 -13.95 0.11 4.73
CA GLU A 9 -14.60 0.81 3.62
C GLU A 9 -13.84 0.55 2.35
N GLU A 10 -14.58 0.53 1.25
CA GLU A 10 -13.98 0.40 -0.07
C GLU A 10 -13.87 1.78 -0.69
N TYR A 11 -12.71 2.07 -1.25
CA TYR A 11 -12.47 3.30 -1.98
C TYR A 11 -12.15 2.94 -3.42
N GLU A 12 -12.91 3.49 -4.34
CA GLU A 12 -12.66 3.26 -5.75
C GLU A 12 -11.43 4.06 -6.18
N LEU A 13 -10.45 3.37 -6.76
CA LEU A 13 -9.20 4.00 -7.17
C LEU A 13 -9.26 4.46 -8.63
N GLY A 14 -10.00 3.74 -9.46
CA GLY A 14 -10.08 4.03 -10.87
C GLY A 14 -10.18 2.75 -11.66
N SER A 15 -10.08 2.87 -12.99
CA SER A 15 -10.12 1.69 -13.83
C SER A 15 -8.72 1.08 -13.90
N GLU A 16 -8.66 -0.21 -14.17
CA GLU A 16 -7.39 -0.91 -14.25
C GLU A 16 -6.48 -0.29 -15.32
N SER A 17 -7.07 0.19 -16.40
CA SER A 17 -6.29 0.81 -17.47
C SER A 17 -5.68 2.15 -17.08
N ASP A 18 -6.18 2.78 -16.01
CA ASP A 18 -5.58 4.02 -15.52
C ASP A 18 -4.22 3.80 -14.89
N PHE A 19 -3.89 2.55 -14.55
CA PHE A 19 -2.67 2.23 -13.82
C PHE A 19 -1.77 1.33 -14.64
N ALA A 20 -1.57 1.70 -15.90
CA ALA A 20 -0.70 0.92 -16.80
C ALA A 20 0.75 0.94 -16.33
N VAL A 21 1.16 2.01 -15.64
CA VAL A 21 2.52 2.14 -15.12
C VAL A 21 2.46 2.01 -13.61
N LEU A 22 3.17 1.04 -13.08
CA LEU A 22 3.21 0.76 -11.65
C LEU A 22 4.64 0.85 -11.15
N PRO A 23 4.86 1.26 -9.91
CA PRO A 23 3.84 1.67 -8.94
C PRO A 23 3.27 3.05 -9.27
N SER A 24 2.03 3.25 -8.88
CA SER A 24 1.36 4.55 -9.02
C SER A 24 1.10 5.14 -7.66
N LEU A 25 1.34 6.44 -7.51
CA LEU A 25 1.10 7.13 -6.25
C LEU A 25 -0.38 7.50 -6.17
N ILE A 26 -1.03 7.12 -5.08
CA ILE A 26 -2.46 7.31 -4.88
C ILE A 26 -2.67 7.90 -3.49
N THR A 27 -3.55 8.88 -3.39
CA THR A 27 -3.92 9.47 -2.11
C THR A 27 -5.31 9.01 -1.71
N VAL A 28 -5.43 8.44 -0.53
CA VAL A 28 -6.71 8.03 0.07
C VAL A 28 -6.77 8.62 1.46
N GLU A 29 -7.80 9.41 1.75
CA GLU A 29 -8.00 9.97 3.09
C GLU A 29 -6.76 10.68 3.61
N ASP A 30 -6.21 11.57 2.79
CA ASP A 30 -5.07 12.41 3.14
C ASP A 30 -3.76 11.65 3.37
N GLN A 31 -3.70 10.39 3.01
CA GLN A 31 -2.48 9.61 3.10
C GLN A 31 -2.11 9.05 1.73
N ASP A 32 -0.81 9.07 1.44
CA ASP A 32 -0.31 8.58 0.16
C ASP A 32 0.05 7.11 0.25
N TYR A 33 -0.19 6.42 -0.86
CA TYR A 33 0.12 5.00 -1.01
C TYR A 33 0.69 4.77 -2.39
N PHE A 34 1.52 3.73 -2.49
CA PHE A 34 1.90 3.19 -3.80
C PHE A 34 0.98 2.05 -4.16
N LEU A 35 0.35 2.15 -5.32
CA LEU A 35 -0.39 1.01 -5.87
C LEU A 35 0.60 0.11 -6.58
N THR A 36 0.66 -1.14 -6.17
CA THR A 36 1.58 -2.11 -6.76
C THR A 36 0.83 -3.37 -7.15
N LYS A 37 1.49 -4.20 -7.95
CA LYS A 37 0.95 -5.48 -8.38
C LYS A 37 1.97 -6.56 -8.06
N GLY A 38 1.52 -7.58 -7.33
CA GLY A 38 2.40 -8.67 -6.96
C GLY A 38 2.62 -9.65 -8.10
N ASN A 39 3.51 -10.61 -7.85
CA ASN A 39 3.83 -11.62 -8.85
C ASN A 39 2.64 -12.52 -9.16
N ASP A 40 1.70 -12.63 -8.23
CA ASP A 40 0.48 -13.41 -8.42
C ASP A 40 -0.62 -12.64 -9.15
N GLY A 41 -0.35 -11.42 -9.57
CA GLY A 41 -1.30 -10.60 -10.29
C GLY A 41 -2.24 -9.80 -9.40
N SER A 42 -2.16 -9.92 -8.10
CA SER A 42 -3.02 -9.15 -7.20
C SER A 42 -2.45 -7.76 -6.97
N TYR A 43 -3.33 -6.80 -6.82
CA TYR A 43 -2.97 -5.42 -6.52
C TYR A 43 -3.00 -5.19 -5.02
N ARG A 44 -2.21 -4.22 -4.55
CA ARG A 44 -2.29 -3.76 -3.17
C ARG A 44 -1.77 -2.35 -3.07
N LEU A 45 -2.16 -1.68 -1.98
CA LEU A 45 -1.61 -0.37 -1.65
C LEU A 45 -0.56 -0.54 -0.58
N LEU A 46 0.57 0.16 -0.72
CA LEU A 46 1.63 0.19 0.28
C LEU A 46 1.77 1.61 0.76
N SER A 47 1.69 1.82 2.08
CA SER A 47 1.76 3.16 2.66
C SER A 47 3.13 3.77 2.43
N THR A 48 3.17 5.06 2.10
CA THR A 48 4.44 5.78 1.97
C THR A 48 5.04 6.14 3.32
N ARG A 49 4.30 5.93 4.41
CA ARG A 49 4.82 6.22 5.75
C ARG A 49 5.73 5.11 6.21
N SER A 50 6.92 5.49 6.68
CA SER A 50 7.87 4.51 7.16
C SER A 50 7.30 3.78 8.38
N PRO A 51 7.42 2.44 8.45
CA PRO A 51 6.87 1.69 9.59
C PRO A 51 7.62 1.97 10.89
N HIS A 52 8.82 2.55 10.83
CA HIS A 52 9.64 2.74 12.02
C HIS A 52 9.71 4.16 12.51
N ARG A 53 9.55 5.10 11.62
CA ARG A 53 9.70 6.51 11.93
C ARG A 53 8.71 7.30 11.10
N TRP A 54 8.71 8.60 11.32
CA TRP A 54 7.82 9.51 10.61
C TRP A 54 8.32 9.85 9.21
N GLY A 55 9.39 9.19 8.76
CA GLY A 55 9.91 9.41 7.44
C GLY A 55 8.96 8.93 6.36
N GLU A 56 9.21 9.41 5.15
CA GLU A 56 8.41 9.05 4.00
C GLU A 56 9.22 8.13 3.09
N ILE A 57 8.58 7.02 2.70
CA ILE A 57 9.21 6.05 1.81
C ILE A 57 9.07 6.54 0.38
N ILE A 58 10.16 6.42 -0.38
CA ILE A 58 10.17 6.83 -1.78
C ILE A 58 10.43 5.62 -2.67
N GLU A 59 10.07 5.77 -3.93
CA GLU A 59 10.46 4.78 -4.92
C GLU A 59 11.90 5.04 -5.33
N TRP A 60 12.74 3.99 -5.31
CA TRP A 60 14.14 4.13 -5.63
C TRP A 60 14.61 2.90 -6.39
N ASP A 61 14.90 3.09 -7.69
CA ASP A 61 15.34 2.01 -8.56
C ASP A 61 14.29 0.90 -8.59
N ASN A 62 14.64 -0.31 -8.22
CA ASN A 62 13.69 -1.44 -8.27
C ASN A 62 13.08 -1.76 -6.90
N CYS A 63 13.10 -0.81 -5.98
CA CYS A 63 12.56 -1.02 -4.64
C CYS A 63 11.94 0.27 -4.11
N PHE A 64 11.34 0.18 -2.93
CA PHE A 64 11.00 1.34 -2.13
C PHE A 64 12.07 1.50 -1.06
N MET A 65 12.32 2.72 -0.65
CA MET A 65 13.40 2.98 0.32
C MET A 65 12.98 4.04 1.31
N CYS A 66 13.37 3.82 2.57
CA CYS A 66 13.27 4.83 3.61
C CYS A 66 14.59 5.59 3.66
N PRO A 67 14.62 6.88 3.24
CA PRO A 67 15.91 7.60 3.15
C PRO A 67 16.61 7.77 4.49
N ASP A 68 15.83 7.83 5.59
CA ASP A 68 16.41 8.07 6.91
C ASP A 68 17.33 6.94 7.36
N HIS A 69 17.02 5.70 6.93
CA HIS A 69 17.77 4.53 7.40
C HIS A 69 18.37 3.72 6.26
N GLY A 70 17.97 4.01 5.02
CA GLY A 70 18.41 3.21 3.89
C GLY A 70 17.78 1.84 3.82
N TRP A 71 16.73 1.59 4.61
CA TRP A 71 16.02 0.31 4.53
C TRP A 71 15.26 0.24 3.23
N ARG A 72 15.31 -0.93 2.58
CA ARG A 72 14.70 -1.16 1.29
C ARG A 72 13.58 -2.18 1.42
N PHE A 73 12.50 -1.93 0.69
CA PHE A 73 11.32 -2.78 0.71
C PHE A 73 11.04 -3.20 -0.72
N GLU A 74 10.77 -4.49 -0.91
CA GLU A 74 10.49 -4.95 -2.27
C GLU A 74 9.10 -4.46 -2.71
N LYS A 75 8.90 -4.36 -4.02
CA LYS A 75 7.74 -3.65 -4.56
C LYS A 75 6.46 -4.45 -4.58
N SER A 76 6.53 -5.77 -4.45
CA SER A 76 5.31 -6.57 -4.54
C SER A 76 4.52 -6.56 -3.24
N GLU A 77 5.19 -6.70 -2.08
CA GLU A 77 4.50 -6.81 -0.80
C GLU A 77 5.03 -5.83 0.25
N GLY A 78 6.09 -5.09 -0.05
CA GLY A 78 6.62 -4.12 0.89
C GLY A 78 7.42 -4.73 2.02
N ILE A 79 8.02 -5.89 1.81
CA ILE A 79 8.81 -6.56 2.84
C ILE A 79 10.23 -6.01 2.81
N CYS A 80 10.76 -5.70 4.00
CA CYS A 80 12.12 -5.17 4.11
C CYS A 80 13.13 -6.25 3.74
N VAL A 81 14.08 -5.90 2.87
CA VAL A 81 15.03 -6.88 2.34
C VAL A 81 16.45 -6.68 2.86
N ASN A 82 16.73 -5.58 3.56
CA ASN A 82 18.10 -5.30 4.00
C ASN A 82 18.20 -4.80 5.43
N GLY A 83 17.15 -5.01 6.22
CA GLY A 83 17.14 -4.50 7.58
C GLY A 83 16.31 -5.38 8.48
N PRO A 84 15.61 -4.77 9.44
CA PRO A 84 14.86 -5.55 10.42
C PRO A 84 13.70 -6.29 9.77
N ASN A 85 13.14 -7.22 10.51
CA ASN A 85 11.97 -7.98 10.07
C ASN A 85 10.76 -7.07 10.12
N SER A 86 10.53 -6.35 9.03
CA SER A 86 9.55 -5.29 8.96
C SER A 86 8.96 -5.22 7.57
N ARG A 87 7.83 -4.53 7.44
CA ARG A 87 7.19 -4.34 6.16
C ARG A 87 6.39 -3.05 6.17
N MET A 88 6.14 -2.52 4.97
CA MET A 88 5.28 -1.37 4.80
C MET A 88 3.84 -1.76 5.14
N GLU A 89 3.09 -0.82 5.71
CA GLU A 89 1.66 -1.03 5.88
C GLU A 89 1.00 -1.21 4.53
N SER A 90 0.08 -2.16 4.44
CA SER A 90 -0.55 -2.47 3.18
C SER A 90 -2.05 -2.59 3.34
N ALA A 91 -2.76 -2.37 2.24
CA ALA A 91 -4.20 -2.58 2.15
C ALA A 91 -4.49 -3.38 0.90
N PRO A 92 -5.39 -4.37 0.97
CA PRO A 92 -5.72 -5.14 -0.21
C PRO A 92 -6.53 -4.32 -1.20
N VAL A 93 -6.38 -4.65 -2.48
CA VAL A 93 -7.13 -4.04 -3.55
C VAL A 93 -7.82 -5.15 -4.33
N VAL A 94 -9.11 -4.98 -4.56
CA VAL A 94 -9.89 -5.97 -5.32
C VAL A 94 -10.32 -5.36 -6.64
N ILE A 95 -10.53 -6.22 -7.62
CA ILE A 95 -11.00 -5.83 -8.94
C ILE A 95 -12.47 -6.20 -9.04
N LYS A 96 -13.30 -5.23 -9.41
CA LYS A 96 -14.72 -5.48 -9.70
C LYS A 96 -14.99 -4.93 -11.09
N GLY A 97 -15.25 -5.84 -12.03
CA GLY A 97 -15.30 -5.46 -13.43
C GLY A 97 -13.92 -5.06 -13.88
N ASP A 98 -13.78 -3.81 -14.30
CA ASP A 98 -12.47 -3.26 -14.68
C ASP A 98 -12.01 -2.17 -13.72
N ARG A 99 -12.63 -2.09 -12.52
CA ARG A 99 -12.33 -1.04 -11.55
C ARG A 99 -11.63 -1.61 -10.33
N LEU A 100 -10.72 -0.83 -9.77
CA LEU A 100 -9.96 -1.21 -8.59
C LEU A 100 -10.53 -0.53 -7.36
N PHE A 101 -10.66 -1.30 -6.29
CA PHE A 101 -11.19 -0.81 -5.01
C PHE A 101 -10.23 -1.20 -3.89
N ALA A 102 -9.79 -0.21 -3.12
CA ALA A 102 -8.97 -0.47 -1.94
C ALA A 102 -9.88 -0.75 -0.75
N GLN A 103 -9.51 -1.77 0.03
CA GLN A 103 -10.27 -2.12 1.22
C GLN A 103 -9.48 -1.62 2.42
N MET A 104 -9.97 -0.55 3.04
CA MET A 104 -9.24 0.16 4.07
C MET A 104 -9.94 0.00 5.41
N LEU A 105 -9.14 -0.18 6.45
CA LEU A 105 -9.65 -0.11 7.82
C LEU A 105 -9.70 1.36 8.20
N VAL A 106 -10.90 1.92 8.33
CA VAL A 106 -11.06 3.36 8.47
C VAL A 106 -11.42 3.80 9.86
N ALA A 107 -12.00 2.93 10.65
CA ALA A 107 -12.45 3.35 11.97
C ALA A 107 -12.30 2.22 12.95
N LYS A 108 -11.99 2.58 14.17
CA LYS A 108 -12.05 1.67 15.30
C LYS A 108 -13.04 2.26 16.28
N GLY A 109 -13.99 1.45 16.70
CA GLY A 109 -14.97 1.90 17.66
C GLY A 109 -14.33 2.38 18.94
N GLN A 110 -14.97 3.27 19.60
CA GLN A 110 -14.52 3.81 20.88
C GLN A 110 -15.05 3.00 22.03
#